data_4d0c05942ad68d226aea51e0fa96c65b
#
_entry.id   4d0c05942ad68d226aea51e0fa96c65b
#
_cell.length_a   1.000
_cell.length_b   1.000
_cell.length_c   1.000
_cell.angle_alpha   90.00
_cell.angle_beta   90.00
_cell.angle_gamma   90.00
#
_symmetry.space_group_name_H-M   'P 1'
#
loop_
_entity.id
_entity.type
_entity.pdbx_description
1 polymer ?
#
loop_
_entity_poly.entity_id
_entity_poly.type
_entity_poly.pdbx_seq_one_letter_code
_entity_poly.pdbx_strand_id
1 'polypeptide(L)'
;MIGAWTVGEQTTEELLAGLPIPAPVIGAHPGVYSPSVDSALLCRAVLGELDRRRLDGRAETTVLELCAGSGIASICAALVGATVTAVDDTAEALAAIDGNATANGVAVTGLLTDVRALPASVTADVVIANPPYIPAPPTASAGHAWDAGDDGRDVLDAIIDALPARVRPGGGVLLVQSDVCGVDQTVHRLDLVGFSAAIVDEVPLAFGPVMASRAEWLEQHGFIAPGQRTERLVVTRAVRDAEV
;
A
#
# COMPACT_ATOMS: atom_id res chain seq x y z
N MET A 1 -18.29 20.47 4.40
CA MET A 1 -18.59 19.73 3.15
C MET A 1 -17.24 19.38 2.54
N ILE A 2 -16.78 18.14 2.75
CA ILE A 2 -15.57 17.63 2.11
C ILE A 2 -16.02 17.15 0.73
N GLY A 3 -15.53 17.81 -0.34
CA GLY A 3 -15.88 17.46 -1.71
C GLY A 3 -15.41 16.05 -2.04
N ALA A 4 -16.24 15.25 -2.71
CA ALA A 4 -15.85 13.95 -3.23
C ALA A 4 -14.73 14.14 -4.26
N TRP A 5 -13.62 13.43 -4.04
CA TRP A 5 -12.51 13.39 -5.00
C TRP A 5 -12.97 12.65 -6.25
N THR A 6 -12.79 13.26 -7.41
CA THR A 6 -12.96 12.58 -8.69
C THR A 6 -11.61 12.01 -9.11
N VAL A 7 -11.56 10.73 -9.45
CA VAL A 7 -10.39 10.10 -10.08
C VAL A 7 -10.29 10.67 -11.49
N GLY A 8 -9.56 11.79 -11.61
CA GLY A 8 -9.13 12.39 -12.86
C GLY A 8 -7.62 12.21 -12.99
N GLU A 9 -7.04 12.52 -14.13
CA GLU A 9 -5.59 12.48 -14.35
C GLU A 9 -4.87 13.52 -13.47
N GLN A 10 -4.73 13.23 -12.17
CA GLN A 10 -3.94 14.06 -11.25
C GLN A 10 -2.47 13.77 -11.46
N THR A 11 -1.66 14.82 -11.49
CA THR A 11 -0.20 14.69 -11.48
C THR A 11 0.28 14.18 -10.12
N THR A 12 1.47 13.57 -10.07
CA THR A 12 2.09 13.15 -8.79
C THR A 12 2.23 14.35 -7.84
N GLU A 13 2.52 15.55 -8.36
CA GLU A 13 2.62 16.77 -7.56
C GLU A 13 1.28 17.15 -6.91
N GLU A 14 0.17 17.05 -7.65
CA GLU A 14 -1.18 17.31 -7.11
C GLU A 14 -1.58 16.26 -6.08
N LEU A 15 -1.29 14.98 -6.33
CA LEU A 15 -1.58 13.88 -5.41
C LEU A 15 -0.83 14.02 -4.08
N LEU A 16 0.42 14.48 -4.12
CA LEU A 16 1.30 14.62 -2.96
C LEU A 16 1.35 16.04 -2.40
N ALA A 17 0.48 16.92 -2.87
CA ALA A 17 0.40 18.29 -2.37
C ALA A 17 0.19 18.33 -0.84
N GLY A 18 1.00 19.13 -0.15
CA GLY A 18 0.95 19.27 1.31
C GLY A 18 1.74 18.22 2.11
N LEU A 19 2.46 17.30 1.47
CA LEU A 19 3.43 16.47 2.16
C LEU A 19 4.66 17.30 2.59
N PRO A 20 5.35 16.92 3.69
CA PRO A 20 6.49 17.67 4.22
C PRO A 20 7.80 17.45 3.43
N ILE A 21 7.69 16.98 2.20
CA ILE A 21 8.81 16.74 1.27
C ILE A 21 8.47 17.34 -0.10
N PRO A 22 9.47 17.69 -0.93
CA PRO A 22 9.23 17.97 -2.34
C PRO A 22 8.56 16.75 -3.02
N ALA A 23 7.63 16.99 -3.93
CA ALA A 23 7.00 15.93 -4.68
C ALA A 23 8.05 15.13 -5.46
N PRO A 24 8.13 13.80 -5.30
CA PRO A 24 9.09 12.98 -6.04
C PRO A 24 8.75 12.93 -7.52
N VAL A 25 9.78 12.83 -8.34
CA VAL A 25 9.65 12.62 -9.80
C VAL A 25 9.36 11.14 -10.04
N ILE A 26 8.17 10.81 -10.52
CA ILE A 26 7.76 9.44 -10.83
C ILE A 26 7.44 9.32 -12.32
N GLY A 27 8.21 8.50 -13.01
CA GLY A 27 8.00 8.18 -14.42
C GLY A 27 6.84 7.19 -14.61
N ALA A 28 6.14 7.31 -15.72
CA ALA A 28 5.18 6.30 -16.15
C ALA A 28 5.92 5.10 -16.77
N HIS A 29 5.58 3.89 -16.33
CA HIS A 29 6.15 2.64 -16.85
C HIS A 29 5.03 1.72 -17.35
N PRO A 30 5.13 1.20 -18.59
CA PRO A 30 4.14 0.23 -19.10
C PRO A 30 4.04 -0.99 -18.19
N GLY A 31 2.84 -1.42 -17.88
CA GLY A 31 2.58 -2.59 -17.00
C GLY A 31 2.70 -2.32 -15.51
N VAL A 32 3.10 -1.13 -15.09
CA VAL A 32 3.20 -0.74 -13.68
C VAL A 32 2.03 0.17 -13.31
N TYR A 33 1.45 -0.07 -12.13
CA TYR A 33 0.38 0.77 -11.60
C TYR A 33 0.84 2.24 -11.45
N SER A 34 0.09 3.14 -12.06
CA SER A 34 0.35 4.57 -11.90
C SER A 34 -0.11 5.05 -10.53
N PRO A 35 0.69 5.87 -9.83
CA PRO A 35 0.28 6.42 -8.53
C PRO A 35 -1.09 7.10 -8.58
N SER A 36 -1.90 6.84 -7.56
CA SER A 36 -3.24 7.37 -7.40
C SER A 36 -3.48 7.82 -5.95
N VAL A 37 -4.72 8.06 -5.56
CA VAL A 37 -5.09 8.51 -4.21
C VAL A 37 -4.63 7.52 -3.12
N ASP A 38 -4.70 6.23 -3.37
CA ASP A 38 -4.18 5.17 -2.49
C ASP A 38 -2.68 5.30 -2.24
N SER A 39 -1.91 5.56 -3.30
CA SER A 39 -0.47 5.78 -3.22
C SER A 39 -0.15 7.04 -2.39
N ALA A 40 -0.92 8.11 -2.57
CA ALA A 40 -0.76 9.34 -1.79
C ALA A 40 -1.09 9.14 -0.31
N LEU A 41 -2.13 8.35 0.00
CA LEU A 41 -2.46 7.96 1.36
C LEU A 41 -1.31 7.19 2.02
N LEU A 42 -0.74 6.20 1.32
CA LEU A 42 0.41 5.45 1.84
C LEU A 42 1.63 6.36 2.06
N CYS A 43 1.95 7.24 1.10
CA CYS A 43 3.05 8.20 1.25
C CYS A 43 2.88 9.09 2.48
N ARG A 44 1.66 9.62 2.72
CA ARG A 44 1.35 10.42 3.90
C ARG A 44 1.54 9.62 5.17
N ALA A 45 1.02 8.42 5.21
CA ALA A 45 1.10 7.55 6.38
C ALA A 45 2.54 7.15 6.72
N VAL A 46 3.36 6.79 5.72
CA VAL A 46 4.77 6.41 5.94
C VAL A 46 5.60 7.59 6.44
N LEU A 47 5.43 8.79 5.88
CA LEU A 47 6.13 9.98 6.36
C LEU A 47 5.76 10.31 7.81
N GLY A 48 4.47 10.22 8.16
CA GLY A 48 4.01 10.39 9.54
C GLY A 48 4.55 9.32 10.50
N GLU A 49 4.69 8.06 10.07
CA GLU A 49 5.29 7.00 10.88
C GLU A 49 6.79 7.25 11.09
N LEU A 50 7.52 7.63 10.05
CA LEU A 50 8.95 7.91 10.15
C LEU A 50 9.24 9.13 11.03
N ASP A 51 8.40 10.16 10.96
CA ASP A 51 8.52 11.32 11.86
C ASP A 51 8.28 10.94 13.33
N ARG A 52 7.23 10.15 13.64
CA ARG A 52 6.99 9.62 14.99
C ARG A 52 8.18 8.81 15.50
N ARG A 53 8.73 7.90 14.69
CA ARG A 53 9.90 7.10 15.07
C ARG A 53 11.13 7.95 15.35
N ARG A 54 11.32 9.02 14.58
CA ARG A 54 12.41 9.99 14.83
C ARG A 54 12.22 10.72 16.16
N LEU A 55 11.00 11.16 16.47
CA LEU A 55 10.67 11.81 17.74
C LEU A 55 10.89 10.88 18.95
N ASP A 56 10.67 9.58 18.76
CA ASP A 56 10.94 8.52 19.74
C ASP A 56 12.44 8.14 19.82
N GLY A 57 13.34 8.87 19.15
CA GLY A 57 14.78 8.63 19.15
C GLY A 57 15.24 7.49 18.22
N ARG A 58 14.39 6.99 17.33
CA ARG A 58 14.69 5.93 16.37
C ARG A 58 15.05 6.53 15.01
N ALA A 59 16.19 7.18 14.91
CA ALA A 59 16.61 7.92 13.71
C ALA A 59 16.90 7.00 12.51
N GLU A 60 17.50 5.83 12.76
CA GLU A 60 17.77 4.83 11.71
C GLU A 60 16.58 3.87 11.61
N THR A 61 15.77 4.03 10.58
CA THR A 61 14.59 3.19 10.35
C THR A 61 14.72 2.45 9.03
N THR A 62 14.51 1.14 9.07
CA THR A 62 14.42 0.31 7.86
C THR A 62 12.95 0.17 7.46
N VAL A 63 12.67 0.34 6.16
CA VAL A 63 11.34 0.20 5.56
C VAL A 63 11.35 -0.94 4.55
N LEU A 64 10.34 -1.80 4.59
CA LEU A 64 10.07 -2.82 3.61
C LEU A 64 8.74 -2.50 2.94
N GLU A 65 8.77 -2.14 1.66
CA GLU A 65 7.56 -2.00 0.85
C GLU A 65 7.27 -3.30 0.12
N LEU A 66 6.03 -3.80 0.25
CA LEU A 66 5.51 -4.98 -0.46
C LEU A 66 4.54 -4.52 -1.54
N CYS A 67 4.55 -5.16 -2.71
CA CYS A 67 3.78 -4.75 -3.89
C CYS A 67 4.10 -3.30 -4.27
N ALA A 68 5.38 -3.00 -4.44
CA ALA A 68 5.88 -1.63 -4.51
C ALA A 68 5.52 -0.89 -5.81
N GLY A 69 5.22 -1.60 -6.91
CA GLY A 69 4.83 -1.02 -8.19
C GLY A 69 5.83 0.05 -8.68
N SER A 70 5.40 1.31 -8.72
CA SER A 70 6.27 2.43 -9.10
C SER A 70 7.34 2.80 -8.07
N GLY A 71 7.25 2.27 -6.83
CA GLY A 71 8.13 2.58 -5.71
C GLY A 71 7.91 3.96 -5.08
N ILE A 72 6.79 4.62 -5.34
CA ILE A 72 6.56 5.99 -4.87
C ILE A 72 6.66 6.12 -3.35
N ALA A 73 6.11 5.18 -2.57
CA ALA A 73 6.17 5.22 -1.11
C ALA A 73 7.58 4.88 -0.60
N SER A 74 8.29 3.97 -1.26
CA SER A 74 9.73 3.71 -1.05
C SER A 74 10.57 4.96 -1.24
N ILE A 75 10.34 5.69 -2.32
CA ILE A 75 11.08 6.93 -2.62
C ILE A 75 10.77 8.01 -1.58
N CYS A 76 9.49 8.20 -1.21
CA CYS A 76 9.11 9.12 -0.13
C CYS A 76 9.82 8.78 1.19
N ALA A 77 9.89 7.50 1.55
CA ALA A 77 10.61 7.05 2.75
C ALA A 77 12.12 7.29 2.66
N ALA A 78 12.73 7.00 1.51
CA ALA A 78 14.17 7.22 1.30
C ALA A 78 14.55 8.70 1.31
N LEU A 79 13.71 9.59 0.78
CA LEU A 79 13.92 11.05 0.80
C LEU A 79 14.01 11.63 2.22
N VAL A 80 13.41 10.98 3.21
CA VAL A 80 13.51 11.37 4.63
C VAL A 80 14.54 10.56 5.41
N GLY A 81 15.38 9.77 4.71
CA GLY A 81 16.56 9.09 5.28
C GLY A 81 16.31 7.66 5.77
N ALA A 82 15.19 7.03 5.42
CA ALA A 82 15.00 5.60 5.70
C ALA A 82 15.87 4.72 4.78
N THR A 83 16.31 3.57 5.30
CA THR A 83 16.89 2.50 4.48
C THR A 83 15.77 1.63 3.93
N VAL A 84 15.60 1.57 2.61
CA VAL A 84 14.41 0.99 1.99
C VAL A 84 14.75 -0.25 1.16
N THR A 85 13.94 -1.30 1.37
CA THR A 85 13.83 -2.45 0.46
C THR A 85 12.43 -2.46 -0.14
N ALA A 86 12.34 -2.48 -1.46
CA ALA A 86 11.09 -2.54 -2.21
C ALA A 86 10.94 -3.90 -2.90
N VAL A 87 9.81 -4.54 -2.71
CA VAL A 87 9.51 -5.89 -3.22
C VAL A 87 8.36 -5.82 -4.21
N ASP A 88 8.54 -6.46 -5.34
CA ASP A 88 7.49 -6.67 -6.34
C ASP A 88 7.74 -7.97 -7.09
N ASP A 89 6.72 -8.58 -7.64
CA ASP A 89 6.82 -9.84 -8.39
C ASP A 89 7.01 -9.64 -9.89
N THR A 90 7.06 -8.38 -10.36
CA THR A 90 7.27 -8.02 -11.77
C THR A 90 8.61 -7.35 -12.02
N ALA A 91 9.26 -7.69 -13.11
CA ALA A 91 10.52 -7.06 -13.51
C ALA A 91 10.30 -5.60 -13.92
N GLU A 92 9.12 -5.28 -14.46
CA GLU A 92 8.72 -3.94 -14.86
C GLU A 92 8.64 -2.99 -13.65
N ALA A 93 8.11 -3.46 -12.52
CA ALA A 93 8.08 -2.70 -11.28
C ALA A 93 9.50 -2.45 -10.75
N LEU A 94 10.37 -3.46 -10.75
CA LEU A 94 11.78 -3.29 -10.35
C LEU A 94 12.50 -2.25 -11.21
N ALA A 95 12.29 -2.27 -12.53
CA ALA A 95 12.86 -1.28 -13.44
C ALA A 95 12.30 0.14 -13.17
N ALA A 96 11.00 0.24 -12.84
CA ALA A 96 10.38 1.50 -12.45
C ALA A 96 10.95 2.04 -11.15
N ILE A 97 11.11 1.19 -10.11
CA ILE A 97 11.70 1.56 -8.82
C ILE A 97 13.12 2.10 -9.02
N ASP A 98 13.97 1.41 -9.77
CA ASP A 98 15.36 1.81 -10.02
C ASP A 98 15.44 3.16 -10.76
N GLY A 99 14.65 3.31 -11.84
CA GLY A 99 14.57 4.54 -12.61
C GLY A 99 14.07 5.73 -11.77
N ASN A 100 13.01 5.51 -11.00
CA ASN A 100 12.42 6.55 -10.15
C ASN A 100 13.32 6.89 -8.96
N ALA A 101 14.00 5.91 -8.32
CA ALA A 101 14.99 6.16 -7.28
C ALA A 101 16.16 7.01 -7.80
N THR A 102 16.68 6.67 -8.99
CA THR A 102 17.73 7.44 -9.67
C THR A 102 17.29 8.87 -9.95
N ALA A 103 16.07 9.08 -10.48
CA ALA A 103 15.54 10.40 -10.79
C ALA A 103 15.40 11.30 -9.55
N ASN A 104 15.23 10.71 -8.36
CA ASN A 104 15.11 11.41 -7.10
C ASN A 104 16.42 11.45 -6.28
N GLY A 105 17.50 10.89 -6.77
CA GLY A 105 18.80 10.87 -6.10
C GLY A 105 18.81 10.09 -4.79
N VAL A 106 17.97 9.05 -4.65
CA VAL A 106 17.89 8.18 -3.49
C VAL A 106 18.26 6.74 -3.82
N ALA A 107 18.59 5.95 -2.80
CA ALA A 107 18.87 4.52 -2.94
C ALA A 107 17.68 3.71 -2.42
N VAL A 108 17.16 2.79 -3.24
CA VAL A 108 16.16 1.79 -2.88
C VAL A 108 16.68 0.42 -3.34
N THR A 109 16.66 -0.55 -2.45
CA THR A 109 17.05 -1.94 -2.81
C THR A 109 15.81 -2.65 -3.36
N GLY A 110 15.80 -2.94 -4.66
CA GLY A 110 14.75 -3.72 -5.31
C GLY A 110 14.93 -5.22 -5.11
N LEU A 111 13.85 -5.96 -4.84
CA LEU A 111 13.84 -7.42 -4.72
C LEU A 111 12.70 -8.01 -5.55
N LEU A 112 13.03 -8.73 -6.62
CA LEU A 112 12.08 -9.41 -7.50
C LEU A 112 11.63 -10.73 -6.86
N THR A 113 10.47 -10.73 -6.22
CA THR A 113 9.89 -11.94 -5.61
C THR A 113 8.43 -11.72 -5.22
N ASP A 114 7.64 -12.78 -5.20
CA ASP A 114 6.32 -12.80 -4.56
C ASP A 114 6.44 -12.66 -3.04
N VAL A 115 5.49 -11.97 -2.42
CA VAL A 115 5.43 -11.76 -0.95
C VAL A 115 5.45 -13.08 -0.17
N ARG A 116 4.91 -14.16 -0.77
CA ARG A 116 4.86 -15.51 -0.18
C ARG A 116 6.23 -16.22 -0.22
N ALA A 117 7.13 -15.78 -1.12
CA ALA A 117 8.45 -16.38 -1.33
C ALA A 117 9.60 -15.54 -0.75
N LEU A 118 9.30 -14.50 0.02
CA LEU A 118 10.30 -13.62 0.63
C LEU A 118 11.28 -14.42 1.51
N PRO A 119 12.61 -14.24 1.35
CA PRO A 119 13.61 -14.84 2.22
C PRO A 119 13.39 -14.46 3.70
N ALA A 120 13.61 -15.39 4.61
CA ALA A 120 13.43 -15.18 6.06
C ALA A 120 14.30 -14.05 6.64
N SER A 121 15.44 -13.74 5.99
CA SER A 121 16.35 -12.66 6.38
C SER A 121 15.82 -11.26 6.10
N VAL A 122 14.77 -11.11 5.26
CA VAL A 122 14.19 -9.81 4.94
C VAL A 122 13.24 -9.38 6.05
N THR A 123 13.69 -8.45 6.89
CA THR A 123 12.93 -7.88 8.02
C THR A 123 13.12 -6.37 8.05
N ALA A 124 12.15 -5.65 8.61
CA ALA A 124 12.20 -4.20 8.72
C ALA A 124 11.59 -3.69 10.04
N ASP A 125 11.84 -2.43 10.34
CA ASP A 125 11.20 -1.71 11.44
C ASP A 125 9.79 -1.27 11.07
N VAL A 126 9.56 -1.00 9.76
CA VAL A 126 8.26 -0.63 9.22
C VAL A 126 8.02 -1.42 7.94
N VAL A 127 6.89 -2.12 7.86
CA VAL A 127 6.40 -2.76 6.63
C VAL A 127 5.26 -1.93 6.08
N ILE A 128 5.30 -1.62 4.80
CA ILE A 128 4.26 -0.84 4.13
C ILE A 128 3.77 -1.60 2.89
N ALA A 129 2.48 -1.49 2.56
CA ALA A 129 1.94 -2.08 1.35
C ALA A 129 0.69 -1.37 0.86
N ASN A 130 0.59 -1.23 -0.47
CA ASN A 130 -0.62 -0.94 -1.22
C ASN A 130 -0.85 -2.13 -2.17
N PRO A 131 -1.28 -3.29 -1.67
CA PRO A 131 -1.44 -4.50 -2.47
C PRO A 131 -2.62 -4.39 -3.42
N PRO A 132 -2.75 -5.23 -4.44
CA PRO A 132 -4.01 -5.45 -5.11
C PRO A 132 -5.11 -5.76 -4.08
N TYR A 133 -6.28 -5.11 -4.21
CA TYR A 133 -7.39 -5.28 -3.26
C TYR A 133 -8.78 -5.25 -3.93
N ILE A 134 -8.86 -5.29 -5.27
CA ILE A 134 -10.15 -5.28 -5.96
C ILE A 134 -10.66 -6.71 -6.16
N PRO A 135 -11.85 -7.06 -5.64
CA PRO A 135 -12.48 -8.34 -5.91
C PRO A 135 -12.67 -8.55 -7.42
N ALA A 136 -12.36 -9.74 -7.89
CA ALA A 136 -12.39 -10.06 -9.31
C ALA A 136 -13.19 -11.34 -9.57
N PRO A 137 -14.16 -11.34 -10.53
CA PRO A 137 -14.82 -12.57 -10.93
C PRO A 137 -13.81 -13.53 -11.56
N PRO A 138 -13.99 -14.85 -11.42
CA PRO A 138 -13.08 -15.87 -11.98
C PRO A 138 -12.86 -15.74 -13.49
N THR A 139 -13.76 -15.04 -14.18
CA THR A 139 -13.70 -14.78 -15.62
C THR A 139 -13.02 -13.45 -15.98
N ALA A 140 -12.59 -12.66 -15.00
CA ALA A 140 -11.86 -11.44 -15.28
C ALA A 140 -10.54 -11.79 -15.95
N SER A 141 -10.20 -11.09 -17.03
CA SER A 141 -8.84 -11.13 -17.56
C SER A 141 -7.93 -10.53 -16.48
N ALA A 142 -7.03 -11.34 -15.95
CA ALA A 142 -6.17 -10.98 -14.84
C ALA A 142 -5.45 -9.65 -15.10
N GLY A 143 -5.76 -8.64 -14.27
CA GLY A 143 -5.01 -7.40 -14.18
C GLY A 143 -4.13 -7.47 -12.93
N HIS A 144 -2.87 -7.87 -13.08
CA HIS A 144 -1.93 -8.12 -11.99
C HIS A 144 -1.87 -7.01 -10.93
N ALA A 145 -2.09 -5.77 -11.32
CA ALA A 145 -1.89 -4.63 -10.44
C ALA A 145 -3.06 -4.34 -9.46
N TRP A 146 -4.23 -4.94 -9.66
CA TRP A 146 -5.42 -4.68 -8.84
C TRP A 146 -6.28 -5.89 -8.52
N ASP A 147 -6.13 -7.02 -9.23
CA ASP A 147 -6.91 -8.23 -9.01
C ASP A 147 -6.36 -9.03 -7.83
N ALA A 148 -7.18 -9.26 -6.82
CA ALA A 148 -6.78 -9.93 -5.58
C ALA A 148 -7.70 -11.09 -5.21
N GLY A 149 -8.10 -11.88 -6.19
CA GLY A 149 -9.00 -13.02 -6.01
C GLY A 149 -10.48 -12.65 -5.88
N ASP A 150 -11.29 -13.63 -5.52
CA ASP A 150 -12.75 -13.50 -5.52
C ASP A 150 -13.26 -12.45 -4.52
N ASP A 151 -12.56 -12.27 -3.41
CA ASP A 151 -12.93 -11.32 -2.34
C ASP A 151 -12.00 -10.11 -2.21
N GLY A 152 -11.01 -9.98 -3.10
CA GLY A 152 -10.04 -8.88 -3.06
C GLY A 152 -8.99 -9.01 -1.97
N ARG A 153 -8.77 -10.20 -1.39
CA ARG A 153 -7.91 -10.36 -0.21
C ARG A 153 -6.71 -11.27 -0.39
N ASP A 154 -6.57 -11.97 -1.50
CA ASP A 154 -5.53 -12.98 -1.71
C ASP A 154 -4.11 -12.50 -1.36
N VAL A 155 -3.74 -11.30 -1.81
CA VAL A 155 -2.42 -10.72 -1.56
C VAL A 155 -2.36 -10.07 -0.18
N LEU A 156 -3.42 -9.35 0.22
CA LEU A 156 -3.51 -8.69 1.51
C LEU A 156 -3.40 -9.70 2.66
N ASP A 157 -4.10 -10.83 2.58
CA ASP A 157 -4.06 -11.87 3.60
C ASP A 157 -2.70 -12.58 3.63
N ALA A 158 -2.07 -12.82 2.48
CA ALA A 158 -0.71 -13.36 2.41
C ALA A 158 0.32 -12.40 3.06
N ILE A 159 0.16 -11.09 2.88
CA ILE A 159 0.97 -10.09 3.57
C ILE A 159 0.78 -10.20 5.07
N ILE A 160 -0.47 -10.17 5.56
CA ILE A 160 -0.77 -10.23 7.00
C ILE A 160 -0.16 -11.48 7.64
N ASP A 161 -0.29 -12.63 7.00
CA ASP A 161 0.28 -13.90 7.49
C ASP A 161 1.82 -13.87 7.55
N ALA A 162 2.46 -13.10 6.66
CA ALA A 162 3.91 -12.94 6.65
C ALA A 162 4.45 -11.95 7.70
N LEU A 163 3.64 -10.98 8.18
CA LEU A 163 4.09 -9.89 9.04
C LEU A 163 4.87 -10.31 10.29
N PRO A 164 4.48 -11.37 11.04
CA PRO A 164 5.22 -11.79 12.24
C PRO A 164 6.69 -12.11 11.96
N ALA A 165 6.99 -12.58 10.75
CA ALA A 165 8.37 -12.88 10.34
C ALA A 165 9.08 -11.67 9.69
N ARG A 166 8.38 -10.60 9.37
CA ARG A 166 8.90 -9.45 8.60
C ARG A 166 9.10 -8.20 9.44
N VAL A 167 8.25 -8.00 10.43
CA VAL A 167 8.27 -6.82 11.30
C VAL A 167 9.08 -7.12 12.55
N ARG A 168 10.07 -6.30 12.87
CA ARG A 168 10.86 -6.43 14.10
C ARG A 168 9.98 -6.13 15.33
N PRO A 169 10.32 -6.65 16.53
CA PRO A 169 9.62 -6.30 17.77
C PRO A 169 9.51 -4.77 17.97
N GLY A 170 8.32 -4.28 18.28
CA GLY A 170 8.01 -2.84 18.36
C GLY A 170 8.03 -2.11 17.00
N GLY A 171 8.05 -2.86 15.91
CA GLY A 171 7.92 -2.35 14.56
C GLY A 171 6.48 -2.04 14.18
N GLY A 172 6.30 -1.35 13.05
CA GLY A 172 5.00 -0.92 12.55
C GLY A 172 4.65 -1.49 11.18
N VAL A 173 3.37 -1.44 10.87
CA VAL A 173 2.80 -1.82 9.57
C VAL A 173 1.86 -0.73 9.10
N LEU A 174 1.85 -0.43 7.80
CA LEU A 174 0.89 0.45 7.15
C LEU A 174 0.34 -0.26 5.91
N LEU A 175 -0.96 -0.50 5.89
CA LEU A 175 -1.65 -1.16 4.79
C LEU A 175 -2.71 -0.24 4.22
N VAL A 176 -2.76 -0.13 2.89
CA VAL A 176 -3.84 0.55 2.17
C VAL A 176 -4.78 -0.50 1.58
N GLN A 177 -6.08 -0.26 1.68
CA GLN A 177 -7.11 -1.07 1.05
C GLN A 177 -8.40 -0.28 0.82
N SER A 178 -9.27 -0.80 -0.04
CA SER A 178 -10.67 -0.36 -0.11
C SER A 178 -11.50 -0.97 1.03
N ASP A 179 -12.51 -0.24 1.52
CA ASP A 179 -13.48 -0.78 2.47
C ASP A 179 -14.33 -1.93 1.88
N VAL A 180 -14.37 -2.04 0.56
CA VAL A 180 -15.07 -3.12 -0.16
C VAL A 180 -14.47 -4.50 0.13
N CYS A 181 -13.18 -4.59 0.45
CA CYS A 181 -12.50 -5.86 0.78
C CYS A 181 -12.37 -6.12 2.30
N GLY A 182 -13.24 -5.55 3.12
CA GLY A 182 -13.41 -5.93 4.53
C GLY A 182 -12.32 -5.41 5.47
N VAL A 183 -12.38 -4.12 5.84
CA VAL A 183 -11.43 -3.50 6.78
C VAL A 183 -11.46 -4.14 8.17
N ASP A 184 -12.65 -4.46 8.68
CA ASP A 184 -12.80 -5.11 9.99
C ASP A 184 -12.13 -6.49 10.02
N GLN A 185 -12.17 -7.24 8.91
CA GLN A 185 -11.47 -8.50 8.76
C GLN A 185 -9.96 -8.30 8.80
N THR A 186 -9.45 -7.24 8.17
CA THR A 186 -8.02 -6.89 8.21
C THR A 186 -7.56 -6.58 9.64
N VAL A 187 -8.29 -5.72 10.36
CA VAL A 187 -7.99 -5.38 11.75
C VAL A 187 -8.01 -6.64 12.64
N HIS A 188 -9.04 -7.48 12.49
CA HIS A 188 -9.15 -8.74 13.24
C HIS A 188 -8.01 -9.72 12.93
N ARG A 189 -7.63 -9.89 11.66
CA ARG A 189 -6.50 -10.78 11.30
C ARG A 189 -5.17 -10.27 11.81
N LEU A 190 -4.94 -8.95 11.80
CA LEU A 190 -3.74 -8.35 12.39
C LEU A 190 -3.66 -8.63 13.90
N ASP A 191 -4.79 -8.53 14.62
CA ASP A 191 -4.85 -8.87 16.04
C ASP A 191 -4.50 -10.35 16.29
N LEU A 192 -5.04 -11.27 15.49
CA LEU A 192 -4.76 -12.70 15.59
C LEU A 192 -3.27 -13.06 15.39
N VAL A 193 -2.52 -12.26 14.64
CA VAL A 193 -1.09 -12.48 14.40
C VAL A 193 -0.17 -11.62 15.29
N GLY A 194 -0.72 -10.98 16.34
CA GLY A 194 0.02 -10.26 17.37
C GLY A 194 0.34 -8.80 17.03
N PHE A 195 -0.58 -8.13 16.36
CA PHE A 195 -0.47 -6.70 16.06
C PHE A 195 -1.67 -5.93 16.54
N SER A 196 -1.45 -4.87 17.32
CA SER A 196 -2.49 -3.91 17.68
C SER A 196 -2.74 -2.95 16.51
N ALA A 197 -3.92 -3.03 15.90
CA ALA A 197 -4.27 -2.32 14.68
C ALA A 197 -5.34 -1.24 14.86
N ALA A 198 -5.23 -0.15 14.10
CA ALA A 198 -6.23 0.92 14.02
C ALA A 198 -6.22 1.59 12.64
N ILE A 199 -7.38 2.11 12.23
CA ILE A 199 -7.48 2.99 11.06
C ILE A 199 -6.89 4.36 11.44
N VAL A 200 -5.98 4.87 10.62
CA VAL A 200 -5.28 6.15 10.87
C VAL A 200 -5.56 7.21 9.83
N ASP A 201 -6.03 6.83 8.65
CA ASP A 201 -6.43 7.76 7.59
C ASP A 201 -7.49 7.11 6.70
N GLU A 202 -8.42 7.90 6.15
CA GLU A 202 -9.41 7.42 5.19
C GLU A 202 -9.85 8.53 4.23
N VAL A 203 -10.15 8.15 2.99
CA VAL A 203 -10.67 9.07 1.98
C VAL A 203 -11.82 8.42 1.22
N PRO A 204 -13.03 9.05 1.23
CA PRO A 204 -14.12 8.63 0.37
C PRO A 204 -13.88 9.10 -1.08
N LEU A 205 -14.10 8.21 -2.05
CA LEU A 205 -14.00 8.53 -3.47
C LEU A 205 -15.04 7.78 -4.30
N ALA A 206 -15.29 8.28 -5.51
CA ALA A 206 -16.05 7.55 -6.50
C ALA A 206 -15.26 6.34 -7.00
N PHE A 207 -15.95 5.27 -7.38
CA PHE A 207 -15.31 4.12 -8.00
C PHE A 207 -14.45 4.52 -9.19
N GLY A 208 -13.21 4.06 -9.22
CA GLY A 208 -12.37 4.09 -10.39
C GLY A 208 -12.92 3.19 -11.51
N PRO A 209 -12.34 3.27 -12.73
CA PRO A 209 -12.86 2.54 -13.90
C PRO A 209 -13.01 1.04 -13.70
N VAL A 210 -12.07 0.39 -12.99
CA VAL A 210 -12.10 -1.06 -12.71
C VAL A 210 -13.27 -1.40 -11.80
N MET A 211 -13.39 -0.73 -10.65
CA MET A 211 -14.49 -0.92 -9.71
C MET A 211 -15.85 -0.62 -10.36
N ALA A 212 -15.94 0.47 -11.13
CA ALA A 212 -17.16 0.85 -11.83
C ALA A 212 -17.60 -0.21 -12.86
N SER A 213 -16.65 -0.81 -13.58
CA SER A 213 -16.93 -1.89 -14.55
C SER A 213 -17.40 -3.18 -13.89
N ARG A 214 -17.05 -3.40 -12.61
CA ARG A 214 -17.42 -4.59 -11.83
C ARG A 214 -18.60 -4.36 -10.89
N ALA A 215 -19.16 -3.15 -10.84
CA ALA A 215 -20.16 -2.76 -9.84
C ALA A 215 -21.38 -3.69 -9.78
N GLU A 216 -21.92 -4.12 -10.93
CA GLU A 216 -23.03 -5.06 -10.99
C GLU A 216 -22.66 -6.42 -10.38
N TRP A 217 -21.49 -6.94 -10.69
CA TRP A 217 -20.99 -8.20 -10.13
C TRP A 217 -20.75 -8.08 -8.61
N LEU A 218 -20.16 -6.98 -8.16
CA LEU A 218 -19.93 -6.68 -6.74
C LEU A 218 -21.23 -6.61 -5.95
N GLU A 219 -22.29 -5.98 -6.51
CA GLU A 219 -23.63 -5.94 -5.92
C GLU A 219 -24.22 -7.36 -5.79
N GLN A 220 -24.15 -8.16 -6.88
CA GLN A 220 -24.71 -9.52 -6.90
C GLN A 220 -24.05 -10.45 -5.88
N HIS A 221 -22.77 -10.21 -5.55
CA HIS A 221 -22.03 -11.01 -4.58
C HIS A 221 -21.98 -10.39 -3.17
N GLY A 222 -22.67 -9.26 -2.96
CA GLY A 222 -22.80 -8.64 -1.65
C GLY A 222 -21.57 -7.89 -1.15
N PHE A 223 -20.59 -7.59 -2.02
CA PHE A 223 -19.43 -6.77 -1.68
C PHE A 223 -19.80 -5.29 -1.49
N ILE A 224 -20.82 -4.83 -2.19
CA ILE A 224 -21.32 -3.46 -2.12
C ILE A 224 -22.85 -3.46 -2.04
N ALA A 225 -23.41 -2.36 -1.51
CA ALA A 225 -24.85 -2.17 -1.48
C ALA A 225 -25.43 -1.90 -2.89
N PRO A 226 -26.70 -2.24 -3.16
CA PRO A 226 -27.35 -1.91 -4.43
C PRO A 226 -27.24 -0.42 -4.76
N GLY A 227 -26.72 -0.10 -5.94
CA GLY A 227 -26.53 1.28 -6.40
C GLY A 227 -25.32 2.01 -5.81
N GLN A 228 -24.51 1.38 -4.96
CA GLN A 228 -23.28 1.98 -4.46
C GLN A 228 -22.27 2.22 -5.60
N ARG A 229 -21.70 3.42 -5.66
CA ARG A 229 -20.69 3.82 -6.66
C ARG A 229 -19.55 4.61 -6.02
N THR A 230 -19.37 4.43 -4.72
CA THR A 230 -18.30 5.05 -3.93
C THR A 230 -17.66 4.01 -3.02
N GLU A 231 -16.41 4.23 -2.69
CA GLU A 231 -15.64 3.45 -1.73
C GLU A 231 -14.91 4.38 -0.75
N ARG A 232 -14.37 3.84 0.30
CA ARG A 232 -13.38 4.51 1.14
C ARG A 232 -12.06 3.77 1.02
N LEU A 233 -11.02 4.48 0.61
CA LEU A 233 -9.67 4.00 0.79
C LEU A 233 -9.26 4.25 2.24
N VAL A 234 -8.69 3.24 2.86
CA VAL A 234 -8.38 3.21 4.29
C VAL A 234 -6.91 2.87 4.48
N VAL A 235 -6.25 3.58 5.39
CA VAL A 235 -4.93 3.21 5.88
C VAL A 235 -5.08 2.56 7.26
N THR A 236 -4.75 1.29 7.35
CA THR A 236 -4.63 0.58 8.63
C THR A 236 -3.18 0.66 9.10
N ARG A 237 -2.97 1.22 10.30
CA ARG A 237 -1.70 1.15 11.02
C ARG A 237 -1.76 0.05 12.06
N ALA A 238 -0.74 -0.81 12.08
CA ALA A 238 -0.61 -1.80 13.12
C ALA A 238 0.78 -1.75 13.75
N VAL A 239 0.89 -2.11 15.00
CA VAL A 239 2.15 -2.17 15.75
C VAL A 239 2.30 -3.57 16.30
N ARG A 240 3.47 -4.17 16.06
CA ARG A 240 3.80 -5.46 16.64
C ARG A 240 3.93 -5.32 18.15
N ASP A 241 3.16 -6.10 18.89
CA ASP A 241 3.24 -6.12 20.34
C ASP A 241 4.67 -6.50 20.77
N ALA A 242 5.17 -5.81 21.80
CA ALA A 242 6.45 -6.18 22.36
C ALA A 242 6.30 -7.59 23.00
N GLU A 243 7.20 -8.49 22.68
CA GLU A 243 7.24 -9.77 23.40
C GLU A 243 7.40 -9.46 24.89
N VAL A 244 6.45 -9.94 25.69
CA VAL A 244 6.46 -9.84 27.15
C VAL A 244 7.49 -10.78 27.73
#